data_069fd2de54c87ada21359de4a79fd296
#
_entry.id   069fd2de54c87ada21359de4a79fd296
#
_cell.length_a   1.000
_cell.length_b   1.000
_cell.length_c   1.000
_cell.angle_alpha   90.00
_cell.angle_beta   90.00
_cell.angle_gamma   90.00
#
_symmetry.space_group_name_H-M   'P 1'
#
loop_
_entity.id
_entity.type
_entity.pdbx_description
1 polymer ?
#
loop_
_entity_poly.entity_id
_entity_poly.type
_entity_poly.pdbx_seq_one_letter_code
_entity_poly.pdbx_strand_id
1 'polypeptide(L)'
;MNVAATCDLYITAKTAKCRQNTLDGYISAIRCHVLPKWGERELTDIRRKEVQEWVDSIPTAGAATKALKMLQQVFRWAIKQFELEIFDPTQGVELPARPIYRREVMTAKEIAYMLREAVGKPWEANIILAVALGLRPSEALGVDWSDIDWRSGWVHIQRGCHTLQSGETVEYPCKTRLSDRYLKLPRWALVRLRQIRGQRRRGRVRGDLTPRQVYTQYKRFLVSIGLGRCSIEGLRHSWATLAIASGAAIADVSVAMGHTTTRMVIEHYMMSTRAVSKRATEAAGRAIEQGLEAHAMAA
;
A
#
# COMPACT_ATOMS: atom_id res chain seq x y z
N MET A 1 -9.39 -7.51 -35.81
CA MET A 1 -9.94 -6.70 -34.68
C MET A 1 -8.80 -5.89 -34.09
N ASN A 2 -8.94 -4.56 -34.10
CA ASN A 2 -7.91 -3.68 -33.59
C ASN A 2 -7.84 -3.65 -32.05
N VAL A 3 -6.73 -3.13 -31.54
CA VAL A 3 -6.45 -3.10 -30.08
C VAL A 3 -7.48 -2.26 -29.33
N ALA A 4 -7.97 -1.15 -29.92
CA ALA A 4 -8.96 -0.30 -29.24
C ALA A 4 -10.27 -1.06 -28.99
N ALA A 5 -10.85 -1.67 -30.01
CA ALA A 5 -12.05 -2.47 -29.88
C ALA A 5 -11.86 -3.64 -28.88
N THR A 6 -10.67 -4.27 -28.91
CA THR A 6 -10.31 -5.33 -27.96
C THR A 6 -10.26 -4.81 -26.52
N CYS A 7 -9.70 -3.63 -26.27
CA CYS A 7 -9.65 -3.00 -24.97
C CYS A 7 -11.05 -2.71 -24.42
N ASP A 8 -11.97 -2.23 -25.25
CA ASP A 8 -13.35 -1.93 -24.85
C ASP A 8 -14.09 -3.22 -24.44
N LEU A 9 -13.95 -4.28 -25.22
CA LEU A 9 -14.50 -5.59 -24.89
C LEU A 9 -13.87 -6.17 -23.60
N TYR A 10 -12.55 -6.01 -23.43
CA TYR A 10 -11.86 -6.42 -22.21
C TYR A 10 -12.38 -5.69 -20.97
N ILE A 11 -12.55 -4.37 -21.02
CA ILE A 11 -13.08 -3.58 -19.91
C ILE A 11 -14.50 -4.01 -19.60
N THR A 12 -15.35 -4.18 -20.62
CA THR A 12 -16.73 -4.68 -20.45
C THR A 12 -16.76 -6.03 -19.74
N ALA A 13 -15.90 -6.98 -20.17
CA ALA A 13 -15.80 -8.30 -19.55
C ALA A 13 -15.27 -8.26 -18.10
N LYS A 14 -14.53 -7.20 -17.71
CA LYS A 14 -14.00 -7.03 -16.36
C LYS A 14 -14.96 -6.30 -15.42
N THR A 15 -15.94 -5.55 -15.93
CA THR A 15 -16.85 -4.74 -15.14
C THR A 15 -17.60 -5.56 -14.08
N ALA A 16 -18.07 -6.75 -14.41
CA ALA A 16 -18.75 -7.63 -13.46
C ALA A 16 -17.81 -8.37 -12.48
N LYS A 17 -16.49 -8.35 -12.74
CA LYS A 17 -15.51 -9.18 -12.00
C LYS A 17 -14.54 -8.38 -11.13
N CYS A 18 -14.47 -7.07 -11.32
CA CYS A 18 -13.50 -6.20 -10.67
C CYS A 18 -14.17 -5.10 -9.87
N ARG A 19 -13.52 -4.65 -8.79
CA ARG A 19 -13.93 -3.43 -8.09
C ARG A 19 -13.69 -2.22 -8.99
N GLN A 20 -14.53 -1.20 -8.87
CA GLN A 20 -14.47 -0.01 -9.72
C GLN A 20 -13.09 0.66 -9.72
N ASN A 21 -12.45 0.79 -8.57
CA ASN A 21 -11.09 1.36 -8.51
C ASN A 21 -10.03 0.55 -9.28
N THR A 22 -10.24 -0.75 -9.47
CA THR A 22 -9.38 -1.60 -10.31
C THR A 22 -9.65 -1.35 -11.78
N LEU A 23 -10.93 -1.24 -12.16
CA LEU A 23 -11.33 -0.86 -13.52
C LEU A 23 -10.80 0.52 -13.90
N ASP A 24 -10.93 1.49 -13.01
CA ASP A 24 -10.38 2.84 -13.19
C ASP A 24 -8.87 2.79 -13.48
N GLY A 25 -8.16 1.92 -12.77
CA GLY A 25 -6.74 1.66 -13.01
C GLY A 25 -6.44 1.06 -14.39
N TYR A 26 -7.27 0.13 -14.85
CA TYR A 26 -7.16 -0.47 -16.18
C TYR A 26 -7.47 0.54 -17.27
N ILE A 27 -8.59 1.25 -17.16
CA ILE A 27 -9.00 2.31 -18.11
C ILE A 27 -7.91 3.38 -18.22
N SER A 28 -7.36 3.83 -17.09
CA SER A 28 -6.26 4.78 -17.06
C SER A 28 -5.01 4.25 -17.79
N ALA A 29 -4.62 2.99 -17.55
CA ALA A 29 -3.46 2.38 -18.17
C ALA A 29 -3.65 2.18 -19.68
N ILE A 30 -4.83 1.73 -20.09
CA ILE A 30 -5.21 1.61 -21.51
C ILE A 30 -5.15 2.97 -22.19
N ARG A 31 -5.85 3.96 -21.65
CA ARG A 31 -5.95 5.31 -22.25
C ARG A 31 -4.60 6.02 -22.32
N CYS A 32 -3.79 5.94 -21.26
CA CYS A 32 -2.53 6.69 -21.19
C CYS A 32 -1.37 6.01 -21.91
N HIS A 33 -1.39 4.68 -22.06
CA HIS A 33 -0.22 3.95 -22.55
C HIS A 33 -0.53 3.08 -23.78
N VAL A 34 -1.63 2.32 -23.76
CA VAL A 34 -1.88 1.33 -24.79
C VAL A 34 -2.46 1.97 -26.06
N LEU A 35 -3.57 2.70 -25.92
CA LEU A 35 -4.27 3.27 -27.08
C LEU A 35 -3.43 4.27 -27.91
N PRO A 36 -2.61 5.14 -27.32
CA PRO A 36 -1.83 6.09 -28.11
C PRO A 36 -0.85 5.44 -29.09
N LYS A 37 -0.38 4.24 -28.78
CA LYS A 37 0.58 3.51 -29.64
C LYS A 37 -0.08 2.43 -30.48
N TRP A 38 -1.04 1.70 -29.90
CA TRP A 38 -1.54 0.45 -30.45
C TRP A 38 -3.01 0.49 -30.88
N GLY A 39 -3.78 1.52 -30.51
CA GLY A 39 -5.23 1.53 -30.63
C GLY A 39 -5.77 1.14 -32.00
N GLU A 40 -5.16 1.68 -33.05
CA GLU A 40 -5.59 1.47 -34.45
C GLU A 40 -4.97 0.20 -35.09
N ARG A 41 -4.00 -0.43 -34.43
CA ARG A 41 -3.31 -1.62 -34.96
C ARG A 41 -4.16 -2.87 -34.77
N GLU A 42 -4.14 -3.77 -35.74
CA GLU A 42 -4.69 -5.11 -35.61
C GLU A 42 -3.82 -5.96 -34.67
N LEU A 43 -4.46 -6.82 -33.88
CA LEU A 43 -3.75 -7.71 -32.93
C LEU A 43 -2.74 -8.62 -33.66
N THR A 44 -3.09 -9.08 -34.87
CA THR A 44 -2.28 -9.97 -35.71
C THR A 44 -0.99 -9.31 -36.24
N ASP A 45 -0.97 -7.99 -36.30
CA ASP A 45 0.10 -7.24 -36.95
C ASP A 45 1.18 -6.75 -36.00
N ILE A 46 0.93 -6.90 -34.72
CA ILE A 46 1.87 -6.46 -33.68
C ILE A 46 2.94 -7.51 -33.45
N ARG A 47 4.20 -7.09 -33.54
CA ARG A 47 5.37 -7.97 -33.38
C ARG A 47 6.09 -7.69 -32.06
N ARG A 48 6.70 -8.72 -31.47
CA ARG A 48 7.44 -8.60 -30.20
C ARG A 48 8.51 -7.49 -30.23
N LYS A 49 9.23 -7.35 -31.35
CA LYS A 49 10.24 -6.30 -31.50
C LYS A 49 9.65 -4.92 -31.31
N GLU A 50 8.48 -4.64 -31.90
CA GLU A 50 7.79 -3.34 -31.77
C GLU A 50 7.34 -3.10 -30.32
N VAL A 51 6.89 -4.16 -29.61
CA VAL A 51 6.51 -4.06 -28.20
C VAL A 51 7.74 -3.78 -27.33
N GLN A 52 8.89 -4.36 -27.63
CA GLN A 52 10.15 -4.07 -26.91
C GLN A 52 10.56 -2.62 -27.13
N GLU A 53 10.61 -2.15 -28.37
CA GLU A 53 10.95 -0.76 -28.71
C GLU A 53 10.00 0.25 -28.02
N TRP A 54 8.71 -0.08 -27.95
CA TRP A 54 7.74 0.74 -27.23
C TRP A 54 8.01 0.76 -25.73
N VAL A 55 8.26 -0.38 -25.10
CA VAL A 55 8.57 -0.47 -23.66
C VAL A 55 9.82 0.33 -23.32
N ASP A 56 10.86 0.24 -24.17
CA ASP A 56 12.13 0.96 -24.01
C ASP A 56 11.97 2.48 -24.19
N SER A 57 10.98 2.90 -24.99
CA SER A 57 10.66 4.32 -25.20
C SER A 57 9.94 4.99 -24.02
N ILE A 58 9.44 4.21 -23.05
CA ILE A 58 8.69 4.76 -21.92
C ILE A 58 9.66 5.29 -20.84
N PRO A 59 9.55 6.58 -20.45
CA PRO A 59 10.60 7.25 -19.65
C PRO A 59 10.89 6.64 -18.29
N THR A 60 9.95 5.92 -17.68
CA THR A 60 10.13 5.34 -16.34
C THR A 60 9.82 3.85 -16.30
N ALA A 61 10.66 3.09 -15.60
CA ALA A 61 10.46 1.64 -15.40
C ALA A 61 9.11 1.29 -14.78
N GLY A 62 8.56 2.17 -13.94
CA GLY A 62 7.24 2.01 -13.33
C GLY A 62 6.10 2.11 -14.35
N ALA A 63 6.15 3.13 -15.22
CA ALA A 63 5.19 3.31 -16.31
C ALA A 63 5.31 2.19 -17.35
N ALA A 64 6.55 1.85 -17.77
CA ALA A 64 6.83 0.75 -18.68
C ALA A 64 6.24 -0.59 -18.18
N THR A 65 6.45 -0.91 -16.89
CA THR A 65 5.86 -2.10 -16.28
C THR A 65 4.35 -2.08 -16.30
N LYS A 66 3.73 -0.93 -16.00
CA LYS A 66 2.27 -0.81 -15.97
C LYS A 66 1.68 -0.94 -17.38
N ALA A 67 2.33 -0.30 -18.34
CA ALA A 67 1.95 -0.33 -19.75
C ALA A 67 2.03 -1.74 -20.34
N LEU A 68 3.17 -2.42 -20.19
CA LEU A 68 3.37 -3.79 -20.68
C LEU A 68 2.39 -4.75 -20.01
N LYS A 69 2.24 -4.71 -18.69
CA LYS A 69 1.28 -5.57 -17.98
C LYS A 69 -0.15 -5.39 -18.46
N MET A 70 -0.54 -4.15 -18.80
CA MET A 70 -1.88 -3.91 -19.31
C MET A 70 -2.06 -4.51 -20.72
N LEU A 71 -1.11 -4.28 -21.62
CA LEU A 71 -1.11 -4.87 -22.95
C LEU A 71 -1.13 -6.41 -22.88
N GLN A 72 -0.31 -7.00 -22.01
CA GLN A 72 -0.28 -8.45 -21.76
C GLN A 72 -1.66 -8.99 -21.33
N GLN A 73 -2.36 -8.29 -20.45
CA GLN A 73 -3.67 -8.72 -19.98
C GLN A 73 -4.71 -8.68 -21.12
N VAL A 74 -4.66 -7.64 -21.96
CA VAL A 74 -5.54 -7.50 -23.12
C VAL A 74 -5.28 -8.62 -24.14
N PHE A 75 -4.01 -8.83 -24.51
CA PHE A 75 -3.65 -9.91 -25.45
C PHE A 75 -4.03 -11.30 -24.96
N ARG A 76 -3.64 -11.65 -23.74
CA ARG A 76 -3.97 -12.96 -23.16
C ARG A 76 -5.48 -13.19 -23.06
N TRP A 77 -6.23 -12.17 -22.72
CA TRP A 77 -7.68 -12.25 -22.67
C TRP A 77 -8.25 -12.44 -24.07
N ALA A 78 -7.80 -11.67 -25.07
CA ALA A 78 -8.29 -11.75 -26.44
C ALA A 78 -7.97 -13.10 -27.07
N ILE A 79 -6.74 -13.58 -26.95
CA ILE A 79 -6.31 -14.90 -27.46
C ILE A 79 -7.22 -15.99 -26.89
N LYS A 80 -7.46 -15.96 -25.57
CA LYS A 80 -8.31 -16.94 -24.90
C LYS A 80 -9.78 -16.79 -25.25
N GLN A 81 -10.29 -15.56 -25.30
CA GLN A 81 -11.71 -15.28 -25.49
C GLN A 81 -12.20 -15.57 -26.92
N PHE A 82 -11.35 -15.31 -27.90
CA PHE A 82 -11.66 -15.46 -29.32
C PHE A 82 -10.94 -16.62 -29.97
N GLU A 83 -10.25 -17.47 -29.17
CA GLU A 83 -9.51 -18.66 -29.64
C GLU A 83 -8.55 -18.32 -30.79
N LEU A 84 -7.84 -17.18 -30.67
CA LEU A 84 -6.98 -16.68 -31.74
C LEU A 84 -5.72 -17.55 -31.85
N GLU A 85 -5.41 -18.02 -33.04
CA GLU A 85 -4.17 -18.73 -33.37
C GLU A 85 -3.04 -17.74 -33.70
N ILE A 86 -2.73 -16.85 -32.73
CA ILE A 86 -1.63 -15.86 -32.86
C ILE A 86 -0.63 -16.03 -31.72
N PHE A 87 0.60 -15.66 -32.01
CA PHE A 87 1.63 -15.55 -30.96
C PHE A 87 1.37 -14.28 -30.12
N ASP A 88 1.44 -14.39 -28.80
CA ASP A 88 1.36 -13.24 -27.89
C ASP A 88 2.64 -12.40 -28.01
N PRO A 89 2.61 -11.22 -28.64
CA PRO A 89 3.81 -10.41 -28.89
C PRO A 89 4.38 -9.77 -27.62
N THR A 90 3.70 -9.90 -26.50
CA THR A 90 4.15 -9.38 -25.20
C THR A 90 5.00 -10.39 -24.43
N GLN A 91 5.07 -11.64 -24.91
CA GLN A 91 5.93 -12.67 -24.30
C GLN A 91 7.40 -12.42 -24.58
N GLY A 92 8.25 -12.59 -23.56
CA GLY A 92 9.68 -12.39 -23.66
C GLY A 92 10.12 -10.93 -23.85
N VAL A 93 9.22 -9.97 -23.64
CA VAL A 93 9.57 -8.53 -23.59
C VAL A 93 10.23 -8.23 -22.26
N GLU A 94 11.41 -7.65 -22.32
CA GLU A 94 12.20 -7.27 -21.14
C GLU A 94 11.77 -5.93 -20.60
N LEU A 95 11.77 -5.82 -19.28
CA LEU A 95 11.45 -4.57 -18.59
C LEU A 95 12.73 -3.83 -18.20
N PRO A 96 12.77 -2.50 -18.28
CA PRO A 96 13.90 -1.73 -17.80
C PRO A 96 14.12 -1.98 -16.31
N ALA A 97 15.39 -2.00 -15.89
CA ALA A 97 15.77 -2.17 -14.50
C ALA A 97 15.11 -1.11 -13.63
N ARG A 98 14.50 -1.55 -12.53
CA ARG A 98 13.93 -0.62 -11.57
C ARG A 98 15.01 -0.10 -10.63
N PRO A 99 15.13 1.21 -10.46
CA PRO A 99 15.99 1.74 -9.42
C PRO A 99 15.50 1.22 -8.06
N ILE A 100 16.45 0.89 -7.18
CA ILE A 100 16.13 0.52 -5.80
C ILE A 100 15.60 1.76 -5.09
N TYR A 101 14.28 1.84 -4.97
CA TYR A 101 13.64 2.94 -4.27
C TYR A 101 13.64 2.65 -2.76
N ARG A 102 14.44 3.40 -2.01
CA ARG A 102 14.36 3.41 -0.55
C ARG A 102 13.21 4.32 -0.15
N ARG A 103 12.21 3.74 0.48
CA ARG A 103 11.06 4.51 0.97
C ARG A 103 11.51 5.40 2.13
N GLU A 104 11.12 6.66 2.05
CA GLU A 104 11.34 7.59 3.15
C GLU A 104 10.45 7.20 4.34
N VAL A 105 11.09 7.08 5.50
CA VAL A 105 10.43 6.79 6.78
C VAL A 105 10.70 7.90 7.77
N MET A 106 9.75 8.16 8.64
CA MET A 106 9.89 9.12 9.73
C MET A 106 10.49 8.43 10.96
N THR A 107 11.38 9.13 11.62
CA THR A 107 11.84 8.78 12.96
C THR A 107 10.73 8.97 13.99
N ALA A 108 10.86 8.37 15.19
CA ALA A 108 9.92 8.58 16.28
C ALA A 108 9.79 10.07 16.67
N LYS A 109 10.89 10.84 16.61
CA LYS A 109 10.89 12.28 16.88
C LYS A 109 10.08 13.07 15.83
N GLU A 110 10.24 12.74 14.56
CA GLU A 110 9.49 13.38 13.47
C GLU A 110 8.01 13.05 13.53
N ILE A 111 7.65 11.82 13.90
CA ILE A 111 6.25 11.44 14.12
C ILE A 111 5.66 12.22 15.29
N ALA A 112 6.36 12.33 16.41
CA ALA A 112 5.90 13.10 17.56
C ALA A 112 5.72 14.59 17.22
N TYR A 113 6.66 15.17 16.47
CA TYR A 113 6.56 16.54 15.95
C TYR A 113 5.34 16.71 15.05
N MET A 114 5.19 15.84 14.04
CA MET A 114 4.05 15.86 13.13
C MET A 114 2.71 15.77 13.85
N LEU A 115 2.58 14.85 14.82
CA LEU A 115 1.35 14.68 15.60
C LEU A 115 1.00 15.94 16.42
N ARG A 116 2.01 16.60 16.99
CA ARG A 116 1.83 17.87 17.71
C ARG A 116 1.30 18.98 16.79
N GLU A 117 1.90 19.13 15.62
CA GLU A 117 1.48 20.15 14.63
C GLU A 117 0.15 19.82 13.94
N ALA A 118 -0.28 18.55 14.00
CA ALA A 118 -1.55 18.10 13.44
C ALA A 118 -2.76 18.35 14.35
N VAL A 119 -2.53 18.77 15.61
CA VAL A 119 -3.60 19.02 16.59
C VAL A 119 -4.63 20.00 16.04
N GLY A 120 -5.90 19.61 16.11
CA GLY A 120 -7.04 20.43 15.64
C GLY A 120 -7.27 20.40 14.12
N LYS A 121 -6.46 19.68 13.34
CA LYS A 121 -6.72 19.51 11.91
C LYS A 121 -7.88 18.54 11.68
N PRO A 122 -8.73 18.77 10.67
CA PRO A 122 -9.92 17.93 10.42
C PRO A 122 -9.61 16.45 10.19
N TRP A 123 -8.41 16.12 9.71
CA TRP A 123 -7.94 14.79 9.41
C TRP A 123 -7.00 14.21 10.50
N GLU A 124 -6.81 14.89 11.62
CA GLU A 124 -5.91 14.47 12.71
C GLU A 124 -6.15 13.04 13.15
N ALA A 125 -7.39 12.64 13.37
CA ALA A 125 -7.74 11.32 13.85
C ALA A 125 -7.32 10.20 12.87
N ASN A 126 -7.39 10.45 11.55
CA ASN A 126 -6.93 9.49 10.53
C ASN A 126 -5.43 9.26 10.59
N ILE A 127 -4.67 10.33 10.82
CA ILE A 127 -3.21 10.23 10.93
C ILE A 127 -2.81 9.52 12.21
N ILE A 128 -3.50 9.78 13.32
CA ILE A 128 -3.29 9.04 14.57
C ILE A 128 -3.51 7.54 14.33
N LEU A 129 -4.61 7.14 13.70
CA LEU A 129 -4.89 5.73 13.38
C LEU A 129 -3.83 5.13 12.46
N ALA A 130 -3.42 5.85 11.41
CA ALA A 130 -2.40 5.37 10.48
C ALA A 130 -1.06 5.13 11.16
N VAL A 131 -0.63 6.06 12.03
CA VAL A 131 0.66 5.98 12.76
C VAL A 131 0.61 4.99 13.92
N ALA A 132 -0.50 4.94 14.66
CA ALA A 132 -0.61 4.09 15.84
C ALA A 132 -0.76 2.60 15.49
N LEU A 133 -1.38 2.28 14.35
CA LEU A 133 -1.76 0.92 13.97
C LEU A 133 -1.10 0.44 12.66
N GLY A 134 -0.31 1.26 12.00
CA GLY A 134 0.32 0.92 10.72
C GLY A 134 -0.68 0.64 9.59
N LEU A 135 -1.84 1.32 9.60
CA LEU A 135 -2.92 1.09 8.64
C LEU A 135 -2.53 1.52 7.21
N ARG A 136 -3.14 0.85 6.22
CA ARG A 136 -3.15 1.40 4.85
C ARG A 136 -3.93 2.71 4.85
N PRO A 137 -3.60 3.68 3.98
CA PRO A 137 -4.35 4.94 3.91
C PRO A 137 -5.85 4.72 3.76
N SER A 138 -6.27 3.80 2.90
CA SER A 138 -7.69 3.48 2.70
C SER A 138 -8.35 2.85 3.92
N GLU A 139 -7.63 2.02 4.69
CA GLU A 139 -8.13 1.43 5.94
C GLU A 139 -8.35 2.54 6.99
N ALA A 140 -7.36 3.42 7.21
CA ALA A 140 -7.48 4.53 8.14
C ALA A 140 -8.68 5.46 7.82
N LEU A 141 -8.95 5.67 6.52
CA LEU A 141 -10.08 6.49 6.05
C LEU A 141 -11.43 5.76 6.15
N GLY A 142 -11.42 4.43 6.23
CA GLY A 142 -12.62 3.60 6.36
C GLY A 142 -13.08 3.38 7.80
N VAL A 143 -12.29 3.76 8.81
CA VAL A 143 -12.66 3.57 10.23
C VAL A 143 -13.84 4.44 10.61
N ASP A 144 -14.80 3.84 11.31
CA ASP A 144 -15.92 4.50 11.96
C ASP A 144 -15.64 4.61 13.48
N TRP A 145 -16.21 5.61 14.14
CA TRP A 145 -16.09 5.72 15.59
C TRP A 145 -16.65 4.50 16.33
N SER A 146 -17.62 3.79 15.75
CA SER A 146 -18.19 2.55 16.28
C SER A 146 -17.29 1.33 16.10
N ASP A 147 -16.27 1.39 15.26
CA ASP A 147 -15.29 0.30 15.09
C ASP A 147 -14.30 0.22 16.28
N ILE A 148 -14.31 1.22 17.16
CA ILE A 148 -13.39 1.32 18.30
C ILE A 148 -14.10 0.92 19.57
N ASP A 149 -13.64 -0.14 20.21
CA ASP A 149 -14.03 -0.44 21.60
C ASP A 149 -13.29 0.51 22.56
N TRP A 150 -14.00 1.49 23.02
CA TRP A 150 -13.46 2.56 23.86
C TRP A 150 -13.05 2.11 25.26
N ARG A 151 -13.53 0.96 25.73
CA ARG A 151 -13.16 0.39 27.03
C ARG A 151 -11.83 -0.34 26.93
N SER A 152 -11.73 -1.22 25.97
CA SER A 152 -10.55 -2.08 25.78
C SER A 152 -9.50 -1.47 24.85
N GLY A 153 -9.86 -0.53 23.95
CA GLY A 153 -8.98 0.09 22.97
C GLY A 153 -8.74 -0.76 21.71
N TRP A 154 -9.51 -1.85 21.50
CA TRP A 154 -9.45 -2.60 20.25
C TRP A 154 -10.16 -1.85 19.11
N VAL A 155 -9.62 -1.94 17.92
CA VAL A 155 -10.19 -1.38 16.68
C VAL A 155 -10.38 -2.50 15.68
N HIS A 156 -11.58 -2.60 15.11
CA HIS A 156 -11.89 -3.53 14.03
C HIS A 156 -11.61 -2.89 12.68
N ILE A 157 -10.63 -3.39 11.96
CA ILE A 157 -10.28 -2.93 10.61
C ILE A 157 -10.96 -3.86 9.61
N GLN A 158 -12.11 -3.46 9.08
CA GLN A 158 -12.98 -4.30 8.26
C GLN A 158 -13.25 -3.74 6.85
N ARG A 159 -12.89 -2.48 6.58
CA ARG A 159 -13.14 -1.83 5.29
C ARG A 159 -12.04 -0.84 4.91
N GLY A 160 -12.02 -0.49 3.62
CA GLY A 160 -11.22 0.61 3.10
C GLY A 160 -12.09 1.61 2.34
N CYS A 161 -11.71 2.89 2.39
CA CYS A 161 -12.38 3.99 1.73
C CYS A 161 -11.51 4.54 0.60
N HIS A 162 -12.10 4.78 -0.57
CA HIS A 162 -11.42 5.22 -1.78
C HIS A 162 -12.20 6.32 -2.48
N THR A 163 -11.51 7.16 -3.24
CA THR A 163 -12.14 8.06 -4.21
C THR A 163 -11.93 7.50 -5.61
N LEU A 164 -13.02 7.29 -6.36
CA LEU A 164 -13.00 6.85 -7.75
C LEU A 164 -12.55 7.99 -8.68
N GLN A 165 -12.28 7.66 -9.95
CA GLN A 165 -12.00 8.68 -10.98
C GLN A 165 -13.17 9.64 -11.19
N SER A 166 -14.40 9.17 -11.00
CA SER A 166 -15.61 10.00 -11.00
C SER A 166 -15.65 11.07 -9.91
N GLY A 167 -14.79 10.97 -8.88
CA GLY A 167 -14.83 11.79 -7.67
C GLY A 167 -15.69 11.22 -6.55
N GLU A 168 -16.45 10.16 -6.83
CA GLU A 168 -17.28 9.46 -5.84
C GLU A 168 -16.41 8.81 -4.77
N THR A 169 -16.87 8.85 -3.52
CA THR A 169 -16.26 8.15 -2.40
C THR A 169 -16.94 6.81 -2.16
N VAL A 170 -16.19 5.73 -2.31
CA VAL A 170 -16.70 4.37 -2.15
C VAL A 170 -15.98 3.64 -1.02
N GLU A 171 -16.70 2.75 -0.38
CA GLU A 171 -16.17 1.89 0.67
C GLU A 171 -16.28 0.43 0.24
N TYR A 172 -15.21 -0.30 0.44
CA TYR A 172 -15.17 -1.74 0.16
C TYR A 172 -14.77 -2.49 1.42
N PRO A 173 -15.34 -3.68 1.66
CA PRO A 173 -14.83 -4.58 2.68
C PRO A 173 -13.35 -4.90 2.41
N CYS A 174 -12.63 -5.33 3.42
CA CYS A 174 -11.23 -5.73 3.27
C CYS A 174 -11.04 -6.71 2.11
N LYS A 175 -9.93 -6.58 1.38
CA LYS A 175 -9.68 -7.38 0.16
C LYS A 175 -9.41 -8.86 0.47
N THR A 176 -8.82 -9.13 1.62
CA THR A 176 -8.44 -10.48 2.05
C THR A 176 -8.90 -10.70 3.48
N ARG A 177 -9.11 -11.97 3.87
CA ARG A 177 -9.46 -12.35 5.23
C ARG A 177 -8.45 -11.85 6.27
N LEU A 178 -7.17 -11.82 5.94
CA LEU A 178 -6.11 -11.31 6.82
C LEU A 178 -6.11 -9.78 6.96
N SER A 179 -6.75 -9.07 6.06
CA SER A 179 -6.91 -7.62 6.17
C SER A 179 -8.08 -7.23 7.09
N ASP A 180 -9.04 -8.13 7.30
CA ASP A 180 -10.08 -8.02 8.33
C ASP A 180 -9.47 -8.47 9.65
N ARG A 181 -9.21 -7.53 10.55
CA ARG A 181 -8.44 -7.78 11.75
C ARG A 181 -8.71 -6.80 12.87
N TYR A 182 -8.42 -7.22 14.10
CA TYR A 182 -8.46 -6.36 15.28
C TYR A 182 -7.06 -5.90 15.64
N LEU A 183 -6.91 -4.60 15.94
CA LEU A 183 -5.66 -4.00 16.37
C LEU A 183 -5.87 -3.21 17.67
N LYS A 184 -4.86 -3.23 18.53
CA LYS A 184 -4.92 -2.56 19.84
C LYS A 184 -4.30 -1.17 19.75
N LEU A 185 -5.08 -0.14 20.07
CA LEU A 185 -4.56 1.23 20.18
C LEU A 185 -3.61 1.37 21.38
N PRO A 186 -2.46 1.99 21.20
CA PRO A 186 -1.63 2.43 22.30
C PRO A 186 -2.37 3.52 23.12
N ARG A 187 -2.08 3.60 24.41
CA ARG A 187 -2.79 4.47 25.35
C ARG A 187 -2.85 5.94 24.90
N TRP A 188 -1.73 6.46 24.40
CA TRP A 188 -1.65 7.84 23.92
C TRP A 188 -2.66 8.12 22.79
N ALA A 189 -2.77 7.22 21.84
CA ALA A 189 -3.69 7.35 20.70
C ALA A 189 -5.14 7.24 21.14
N LEU A 190 -5.46 6.30 22.03
CA LEU A 190 -6.82 6.13 22.57
C LEU A 190 -7.28 7.36 23.34
N VAL A 191 -6.41 7.97 24.15
CA VAL A 191 -6.70 9.20 24.90
C VAL A 191 -7.00 10.34 23.92
N ARG A 192 -6.12 10.56 22.93
CA ARG A 192 -6.29 11.64 21.97
C ARG A 192 -7.52 11.47 21.08
N LEU A 193 -7.76 10.24 20.60
CA LEU A 193 -8.97 9.95 19.81
C LEU A 193 -10.26 10.15 20.60
N ARG A 194 -10.29 9.88 21.92
CA ARG A 194 -11.44 10.20 22.78
C ARG A 194 -11.73 11.71 22.81
N GLN A 195 -10.69 12.53 22.91
CA GLN A 195 -10.84 13.99 22.88
C GLN A 195 -11.41 14.46 21.54
N ILE A 196 -10.86 13.96 20.42
CA ILE A 196 -11.32 14.32 19.07
C ILE A 196 -12.76 13.85 18.83
N ARG A 197 -13.09 12.63 19.28
CA ARG A 197 -14.44 12.07 19.14
C ARG A 197 -15.50 12.92 19.86
N GLY A 198 -15.21 13.37 21.06
CA GLY A 198 -16.19 14.02 21.95
C GLY A 198 -17.39 13.10 22.21
N GLN A 199 -18.60 13.58 21.99
CA GLN A 199 -19.86 12.83 22.19
C GLN A 199 -20.27 11.94 21.02
N ARG A 200 -19.55 11.97 19.90
CA ARG A 200 -19.89 11.17 18.71
C ARG A 200 -19.73 9.68 18.99
N ARG A 201 -20.77 8.90 18.73
CA ARG A 201 -20.75 7.44 18.89
C ARG A 201 -20.56 6.71 17.57
N ARG A 202 -20.95 7.31 16.44
CA ARG A 202 -20.92 6.75 15.08
C ARG A 202 -20.43 7.84 14.11
N GLY A 203 -20.22 7.43 12.88
CA GLY A 203 -19.75 8.30 11.80
C GLY A 203 -18.27 8.10 11.51
N ARG A 204 -17.87 8.43 10.31
CA ARG A 204 -16.48 8.25 9.86
C ARG A 204 -15.52 9.11 10.64
N VAL A 205 -14.41 8.52 11.04
CA VAL A 205 -13.34 9.23 11.76
C VAL A 205 -12.82 10.43 10.95
N ARG A 206 -12.84 10.34 9.62
CA ARG A 206 -12.50 11.44 8.70
C ARG A 206 -13.55 12.56 8.63
N GLY A 207 -14.69 12.41 9.28
CA GLY A 207 -15.83 13.32 9.12
C GLY A 207 -16.32 13.33 7.67
N ASP A 208 -16.68 14.50 7.17
CA ASP A 208 -17.21 14.72 5.81
C ASP A 208 -16.11 14.86 4.73
N LEU A 209 -14.82 14.80 5.12
CA LEU A 209 -13.73 14.88 4.16
C LEU A 209 -13.71 13.66 3.24
N THR A 210 -13.56 13.90 1.95
CA THR A 210 -13.27 12.81 0.99
C THR A 210 -11.83 12.30 1.17
N PRO A 211 -11.51 11.05 0.80
CA PRO A 211 -10.14 10.53 0.84
C PRO A 211 -9.14 11.43 0.10
N ARG A 212 -9.55 11.98 -1.05
CA ARG A 212 -8.73 12.91 -1.85
C ARG A 212 -8.43 14.21 -1.10
N GLN A 213 -9.41 14.76 -0.38
CA GLN A 213 -9.22 15.97 0.42
C GLN A 213 -8.27 15.72 1.59
N VAL A 214 -8.43 14.60 2.32
CA VAL A 214 -7.50 14.22 3.40
C VAL A 214 -6.09 14.08 2.85
N TYR A 215 -5.92 13.38 1.72
CA TYR A 215 -4.61 13.17 1.11
C TYR A 215 -3.95 14.48 0.70
N THR A 216 -4.69 15.37 0.05
CA THR A 216 -4.19 16.66 -0.43
C THR A 216 -3.81 17.59 0.72
N GLN A 217 -4.69 17.70 1.73
CA GLN A 217 -4.44 18.53 2.91
C GLN A 217 -3.25 18.02 3.71
N TYR A 218 -3.17 16.71 3.93
CA TYR A 218 -2.04 16.10 4.62
C TYR A 218 -0.71 16.30 3.89
N LYS A 219 -0.68 16.14 2.56
CA LYS A 219 0.53 16.38 1.76
C LYS A 219 1.01 17.84 1.88
N ARG A 220 0.09 18.79 1.79
CA ARG A 220 0.41 20.23 1.97
C ARG A 220 0.94 20.51 3.37
N PHE A 221 0.32 19.92 4.37
CA PHE A 221 0.75 20.05 5.76
C PHE A 221 2.15 19.49 5.98
N LEU A 222 2.49 18.31 5.47
CA LEU A 222 3.84 17.78 5.58
C LEU A 222 4.90 18.70 4.96
N VAL A 223 4.60 19.31 3.81
CA VAL A 223 5.49 20.30 3.20
C VAL A 223 5.65 21.52 4.12
N SER A 224 4.56 22.03 4.69
CA SER A 224 4.60 23.23 5.57
C SER A 224 5.40 23.05 6.85
N ILE A 225 5.55 21.80 7.33
CA ILE A 225 6.34 21.47 8.53
C ILE A 225 7.72 20.88 8.22
N GLY A 226 8.18 20.94 6.95
CA GLY A 226 9.50 20.46 6.53
C GLY A 226 9.63 18.93 6.40
N LEU A 227 8.51 18.17 6.43
CA LEU A 227 8.47 16.71 6.31
C LEU A 227 7.91 16.24 4.95
N GLY A 228 7.93 17.10 3.94
CA GLY A 228 7.34 16.84 2.61
C GLY A 228 7.92 15.65 1.84
N ARG A 229 9.05 15.09 2.29
CA ARG A 229 9.64 13.86 1.73
C ARG A 229 8.79 12.61 2.02
N CYS A 230 7.99 12.61 3.09
CA CYS A 230 7.16 11.49 3.49
C CYS A 230 5.77 11.56 2.87
N SER A 231 5.17 10.40 2.59
CA SER A 231 3.79 10.27 2.12
C SER A 231 2.90 9.69 3.21
N ILE A 232 1.58 9.71 2.99
CA ILE A 232 0.63 9.06 3.91
C ILE A 232 0.87 7.54 3.99
N GLU A 233 1.30 6.91 2.89
CA GLU A 233 1.75 5.51 2.90
C GLU A 233 3.06 5.34 3.68
N GLY A 234 3.93 6.36 3.68
CA GLY A 234 5.16 6.41 4.45
C GLY A 234 4.94 6.26 5.95
N LEU A 235 3.78 6.66 6.48
CA LEU A 235 3.42 6.45 7.89
C LEU A 235 3.36 4.97 8.26
N ARG A 236 2.74 4.17 7.41
CA ARG A 236 2.69 2.71 7.59
C ARG A 236 4.08 2.08 7.55
N HIS A 237 4.95 2.57 6.66
CA HIS A 237 6.34 2.11 6.59
C HIS A 237 7.12 2.54 7.83
N SER A 238 6.92 3.76 8.30
CA SER A 238 7.54 4.27 9.53
C SER A 238 7.12 3.45 10.75
N TRP A 239 5.83 3.14 10.87
CA TRP A 239 5.31 2.27 11.94
C TRP A 239 5.99 0.90 11.94
N ALA A 240 6.06 0.24 10.78
CA ALA A 240 6.67 -1.08 10.69
C ALA A 240 8.18 -1.04 10.98
N THR A 241 8.90 -0.03 10.47
CA THR A 241 10.32 0.17 10.74
C THR A 241 10.56 0.38 12.25
N LEU A 242 9.76 1.22 12.90
CA LEU A 242 9.86 1.48 14.33
C LEU A 242 9.52 0.24 15.15
N ALA A 243 8.46 -0.50 14.81
CA ALA A 243 8.09 -1.72 15.51
C ALA A 243 9.22 -2.77 15.47
N ILE A 244 9.78 -3.04 14.28
CA ILE A 244 10.92 -3.94 14.10
C ILE A 244 12.16 -3.40 14.84
N ALA A 245 12.42 -2.10 14.73
CA ALA A 245 13.53 -1.47 15.43
C ALA A 245 13.39 -1.55 16.95
N SER A 246 12.18 -1.59 17.48
CA SER A 246 11.89 -1.77 18.91
C SER A 246 11.84 -3.24 19.36
N GLY A 247 12.06 -4.21 18.45
CA GLY A 247 12.16 -5.64 18.82
C GLY A 247 10.91 -6.46 18.54
N ALA A 248 9.87 -5.90 17.92
CA ALA A 248 8.71 -6.70 17.52
C ALA A 248 9.09 -7.80 16.52
N ALA A 249 8.53 -8.98 16.70
CA ALA A 249 8.74 -10.08 15.75
C ALA A 249 8.20 -9.73 14.36
N ILE A 250 8.92 -10.09 13.31
CA ILE A 250 8.53 -9.80 11.92
C ILE A 250 7.17 -10.43 11.59
N ALA A 251 6.90 -11.61 12.14
CA ALA A 251 5.61 -12.29 11.98
C ALA A 251 4.47 -11.44 12.54
N ASP A 252 4.63 -10.89 13.74
CA ASP A 252 3.61 -10.07 14.41
C ASP A 252 3.37 -8.76 13.63
N VAL A 253 4.44 -8.12 13.16
CA VAL A 253 4.35 -6.93 12.31
C VAL A 253 3.61 -7.26 11.00
N SER A 254 3.90 -8.41 10.37
CA SER A 254 3.23 -8.86 9.14
C SER A 254 1.73 -9.08 9.35
N VAL A 255 1.36 -9.76 10.43
CA VAL A 255 -0.04 -9.99 10.82
C VAL A 255 -0.75 -8.66 11.10
N ALA A 256 -0.15 -7.79 11.92
CA ALA A 256 -0.71 -6.48 12.24
C ALA A 256 -0.89 -5.60 10.98
N MET A 257 -0.01 -5.70 10.01
CA MET A 257 -0.15 -5.03 8.71
C MET A 257 -1.18 -5.70 7.78
N GLY A 258 -1.67 -6.91 8.08
CA GLY A 258 -2.56 -7.67 7.19
C GLY A 258 -1.87 -8.04 5.87
N HIS A 259 -0.64 -8.52 5.94
CA HIS A 259 0.10 -9.09 4.82
C HIS A 259 -0.17 -10.59 4.73
N THR A 260 -0.25 -11.11 3.52
CA THR A 260 -0.43 -12.56 3.28
C THR A 260 0.88 -13.34 3.44
N THR A 261 2.02 -12.65 3.38
CA THR A 261 3.35 -13.26 3.54
C THR A 261 4.29 -12.33 4.30
N THR A 262 5.19 -12.91 5.10
CA THR A 262 6.26 -12.17 5.79
C THR A 262 7.31 -11.63 4.81
N ARG A 263 7.41 -12.20 3.61
CA ARG A 263 8.36 -11.80 2.56
C ARG A 263 8.28 -10.29 2.27
N MET A 264 7.08 -9.71 2.20
CA MET A 264 6.92 -8.27 1.97
C MET A 264 7.52 -7.43 3.11
N VAL A 265 7.42 -7.91 4.35
CA VAL A 265 8.04 -7.22 5.50
C VAL A 265 9.56 -7.36 5.44
N ILE A 266 10.06 -8.55 5.12
CA ILE A 266 11.49 -8.82 4.98
C ILE A 266 12.10 -7.94 3.88
N GLU A 267 11.55 -7.97 2.67
CA GLU A 267 12.06 -7.22 1.52
C GLU A 267 12.05 -5.69 1.73
N HIS A 268 11.08 -5.18 2.48
CA HIS A 268 10.94 -3.73 2.66
C HIS A 268 11.59 -3.18 3.92
N TYR A 269 11.74 -3.98 4.97
CA TYR A 269 12.15 -3.46 6.30
C TYR A 269 13.44 -4.07 6.85
N MET A 270 13.82 -5.29 6.45
CA MET A 270 15.06 -5.91 6.96
C MET A 270 16.34 -5.37 6.31
N MET A 271 16.27 -4.81 5.10
CA MET A 271 17.46 -4.29 4.43
C MET A 271 18.02 -3.00 5.07
N SER A 272 17.41 -2.47 6.12
CA SER A 272 17.73 -1.11 6.56
C SER A 272 18.30 -0.96 7.96
N THR A 273 18.49 -1.99 8.78
CA THR A 273 18.96 -1.71 10.14
C THR A 273 20.14 -2.55 10.64
N ARG A 274 21.32 -1.89 10.73
CA ARG A 274 22.42 -2.31 11.62
C ARG A 274 21.92 -2.68 13.02
N ALA A 275 20.83 -2.05 13.49
CA ALA A 275 20.19 -2.32 14.77
C ALA A 275 19.57 -3.73 14.87
N VAL A 276 19.00 -4.28 13.78
CA VAL A 276 18.45 -5.66 13.76
C VAL A 276 19.60 -6.67 13.82
N SER A 277 20.64 -6.47 13.02
CA SER A 277 21.84 -7.33 13.00
C SER A 277 22.52 -7.33 14.38
N LYS A 278 22.72 -6.14 14.98
CA LYS A 278 23.32 -5.98 16.31
C LYS A 278 22.53 -6.75 17.36
N ARG A 279 21.19 -6.59 17.42
CA ARG A 279 20.36 -7.30 18.41
C ARG A 279 20.37 -8.81 18.25
N ALA A 280 20.35 -9.31 17.00
CA ALA A 280 20.44 -10.74 16.74
C ALA A 280 21.78 -11.31 17.24
N THR A 281 22.88 -10.61 16.94
CA THR A 281 24.22 -11.01 17.40
C THR A 281 24.35 -10.95 18.91
N GLU A 282 23.84 -9.88 19.56
CA GLU A 282 23.86 -9.74 21.01
C GLU A 282 22.98 -10.77 21.73
N ALA A 283 21.81 -11.11 21.15
CA ALA A 283 20.93 -12.14 21.71
C ALA A 283 21.57 -13.53 21.63
N ALA A 284 22.17 -13.87 20.49
CA ALA A 284 22.91 -15.12 20.33
C ALA A 284 24.13 -15.16 21.24
N GLY A 285 24.88 -14.05 21.36
CA GLY A 285 26.03 -13.92 22.26
C GLY A 285 25.66 -14.19 23.72
N ARG A 286 24.61 -13.55 24.23
CA ARG A 286 24.10 -13.80 25.59
C ARG A 286 23.71 -15.25 25.83
N ALA A 287 23.03 -15.89 24.87
CA ALA A 287 22.65 -17.30 25.01
C ALA A 287 23.88 -18.23 25.07
N ILE A 288 24.91 -17.92 24.28
CA ILE A 288 26.16 -18.68 24.27
C ILE A 288 26.92 -18.44 25.56
N GLU A 289 27.03 -17.22 26.06
CA GLU A 289 27.68 -16.85 27.31
C GLU A 289 27.02 -17.59 28.49
N GLN A 290 25.67 -17.61 28.59
CA GLN A 290 24.95 -18.36 29.58
C GLN A 290 25.25 -19.86 29.53
N GLY A 291 25.34 -20.42 28.31
CA GLY A 291 25.72 -21.83 28.14
C GLY A 291 27.15 -22.13 28.60
N LEU A 292 28.10 -21.24 28.35
CA LEU A 292 29.48 -21.36 28.79
C LEU A 292 29.60 -21.24 30.30
N GLU A 293 28.87 -20.30 30.93
CA GLU A 293 28.82 -20.16 32.38
C GLU A 293 28.24 -21.41 33.08
N ALA A 294 27.12 -21.93 32.52
CA ALA A 294 26.50 -23.17 33.06
C ALA A 294 27.44 -24.37 32.93
N HIS A 295 28.21 -24.46 31.86
CA HIS A 295 29.20 -25.52 31.67
C HIS A 295 30.39 -25.40 32.63
N ALA A 296 30.86 -24.17 32.84
CA ALA A 296 31.95 -23.90 33.79
C ALA A 296 31.57 -24.16 35.25
N MET A 297 30.27 -24.06 35.62
CA MET A 297 29.76 -24.35 36.95
C MET A 297 29.53 -25.86 37.18
N ALA A 298 29.45 -26.66 36.11
CA ALA A 298 29.23 -28.10 36.13
C ALA A 298 30.53 -28.93 36.04
N ALA A 299 31.65 -28.29 35.76
CA ALA A 299 32.99 -28.89 35.69
C ALA A 299 33.79 -28.60 36.99
#